data_b8b8cbb0c7c84f487c44bb2048b089e0
#
_entry.id   b8b8cbb0c7c84f487c44bb2048b089e0
#
_cell.length_a   1.000
_cell.length_b   1.000
_cell.length_c   1.000
_cell.angle_alpha   90.00
_cell.angle_beta   90.00
_cell.angle_gamma   90.00
#
_symmetry.space_group_name_H-M   'P 1'
#
loop_
_entity.id
_entity.type
_entity.pdbx_description
1 polymer ?
#
loop_
_entity_poly.entity_id
_entity_poly.type
_entity_poly.pdbx_seq_one_letter_code
_entity_poly.pdbx_strand_id
1 'polypeptide(L)'
;MSVKSVIKSQYRASLAMLRQAIEKCPESMWLDTSYRNPFWRVAYHTIIYTHFYLHPKEADFVPWKKHIDEFQGFNPLPEGQQPFTKAEVLEYLELCLDQVDDKVDALDLEGESGFYWLPFNKLELQFYNIRHVMQHTGELCERLGAHGEIEVGWVGMAK
;
A
#
# COMPACT_ATOMS: atom_id res chain seq x y z
N MET A 1 24.12 -10.11 -3.97
CA MET A 1 22.79 -9.47 -3.74
C MET A 1 21.89 -10.55 -3.16
N SER A 2 21.28 -10.34 -1.99
CA SER A 2 20.40 -11.32 -1.36
C SER A 2 18.96 -11.14 -1.86
N VAL A 3 18.13 -12.19 -1.76
CA VAL A 3 16.69 -12.10 -2.10
C VAL A 3 16.01 -11.01 -1.28
N LYS A 4 16.31 -10.92 0.02
CA LYS A 4 15.76 -9.86 0.88
C LYS A 4 16.14 -8.45 0.40
N SER A 5 17.38 -8.23 -0.06
CA SER A 5 17.76 -6.92 -0.59
C SER A 5 17.00 -6.55 -1.87
N VAL A 6 16.66 -7.52 -2.71
CA VAL A 6 15.81 -7.30 -3.89
C VAL A 6 14.37 -6.95 -3.47
N ILE A 7 13.82 -7.70 -2.53
CA ILE A 7 12.47 -7.43 -1.99
C ILE A 7 12.37 -6.02 -1.42
N LYS A 8 13.33 -5.61 -0.58
CA LYS A 8 13.38 -4.25 0.00
C LYS A 8 13.42 -3.17 -1.09
N SER A 9 14.32 -3.32 -2.08
CA SER A 9 14.43 -2.39 -3.19
C SER A 9 13.11 -2.24 -3.95
N GLN A 10 12.41 -3.34 -4.21
CA GLN A 10 11.14 -3.32 -4.95
C GLN A 10 9.99 -2.77 -4.13
N TYR A 11 9.91 -3.02 -2.82
CA TYR A 11 8.95 -2.33 -1.96
C TYR A 11 9.16 -0.82 -1.97
N ARG A 12 10.38 -0.37 -1.75
CA ARG A 12 10.69 1.06 -1.75
C ARG A 12 10.37 1.71 -3.08
N ALA A 13 10.70 1.07 -4.20
CA ALA A 13 10.39 1.59 -5.53
C ALA A 13 8.87 1.69 -5.75
N SER A 14 8.13 0.65 -5.41
CA SER A 14 6.66 0.62 -5.55
C SER A 14 5.98 1.66 -4.67
N LEU A 15 6.39 1.75 -3.40
CA LEU A 15 5.84 2.73 -2.46
C LEU A 15 6.25 4.17 -2.81
N ALA A 16 7.42 4.39 -3.41
CA ALA A 16 7.81 5.70 -3.93
C ALA A 16 6.92 6.15 -5.10
N MET A 17 6.48 5.24 -5.96
CA MET A 17 5.50 5.55 -7.00
C MET A 17 4.13 5.86 -6.40
N LEU A 18 3.67 5.08 -5.41
CA LEU A 18 2.44 5.36 -4.69
C LEU A 18 2.49 6.72 -3.99
N ARG A 19 3.61 7.07 -3.35
CA ARG A 19 3.85 8.39 -2.75
C ARG A 19 3.63 9.50 -3.78
N GLN A 20 4.29 9.41 -4.92
CA GLN A 20 4.13 10.40 -5.99
C GLN A 20 2.66 10.56 -6.42
N ALA A 21 1.94 9.43 -6.57
CA ALA A 21 0.53 9.46 -6.93
C ALA A 21 -0.31 10.19 -5.88
N ILE A 22 -0.08 9.94 -4.59
CA ILE A 22 -0.78 10.62 -3.48
C ILE A 22 -0.43 12.11 -3.45
N GLU A 23 0.85 12.47 -3.49
CA GLU A 23 1.31 13.86 -3.42
C GLU A 23 0.76 14.70 -4.59
N LYS A 24 0.74 14.14 -5.78
CA LYS A 24 0.30 14.82 -7.00
C LYS A 24 -1.23 14.85 -7.17
N CYS A 25 -1.98 14.07 -6.40
CA CYS A 25 -3.44 14.01 -6.50
C CYS A 25 -4.06 15.38 -6.13
N PRO A 26 -4.85 16.01 -7.02
CA PRO A 26 -5.60 17.22 -6.67
C PRO A 26 -6.64 16.95 -5.58
N GLU A 27 -6.94 17.95 -4.74
CA GLU A 27 -7.99 17.82 -3.71
C GLU A 27 -9.35 17.46 -4.28
N SER A 28 -9.68 17.98 -5.47
CA SER A 28 -10.93 17.64 -6.17
C SER A 28 -11.05 16.17 -6.54
N MET A 29 -9.91 15.50 -6.80
CA MET A 29 -9.88 14.06 -7.13
C MET A 29 -9.76 13.19 -5.90
N TRP A 30 -9.18 13.70 -4.80
CA TRP A 30 -8.95 12.97 -3.57
C TRP A 30 -10.23 12.39 -2.97
N LEU A 31 -11.29 13.21 -2.97
CA LEU A 31 -12.60 12.87 -2.42
C LEU A 31 -13.66 12.54 -3.49
N ASP A 32 -13.27 12.45 -4.75
CA ASP A 32 -14.21 12.22 -5.86
C ASP A 32 -14.91 10.87 -5.71
N THR A 33 -16.24 10.93 -5.57
CA THR A 33 -17.12 9.76 -5.41
C THR A 33 -17.72 9.28 -6.73
N SER A 34 -17.35 9.85 -7.86
CA SER A 34 -17.74 9.35 -9.19
C SER A 34 -17.15 7.97 -9.49
N TYR A 35 -16.03 7.64 -8.87
CA TYR A 35 -15.46 6.30 -8.85
C TYR A 35 -16.10 5.44 -7.76
N ARG A 36 -16.20 4.13 -8.00
CA ARG A 36 -16.67 3.17 -7.00
C ARG A 36 -15.91 3.29 -5.67
N ASN A 37 -14.59 3.48 -5.74
CA ASN A 37 -13.73 3.71 -4.60
C ASN A 37 -13.01 5.05 -4.80
N PRO A 38 -13.18 6.02 -3.91
CA PRO A 38 -12.46 7.30 -3.97
C PRO A 38 -10.94 7.11 -3.95
N PHE A 39 -10.20 8.08 -4.48
CA PHE A 39 -8.73 8.01 -4.56
C PHE A 39 -8.08 7.75 -3.20
N TRP A 40 -8.48 8.48 -2.17
CA TRP A 40 -7.96 8.32 -0.80
C TRP A 40 -8.10 6.89 -0.29
N ARG A 41 -9.22 6.26 -0.61
CA ARG A 41 -9.53 4.91 -0.11
C ARG A 41 -8.68 3.84 -0.79
N VAL A 42 -8.46 3.98 -2.10
CA VAL A 42 -7.56 3.07 -2.84
C VAL A 42 -6.13 3.23 -2.31
N ALA A 43 -5.67 4.47 -2.10
CA ALA A 43 -4.35 4.74 -1.53
C ALA A 43 -4.19 4.12 -0.12
N TYR A 44 -5.15 4.35 0.76
CA TYR A 44 -5.14 3.79 2.12
C TYR A 44 -5.18 2.26 2.13
N HIS A 45 -6.09 1.66 1.33
CA HIS A 45 -6.19 0.21 1.15
C HIS A 45 -4.85 -0.41 0.72
N THR A 46 -4.17 0.24 -0.20
CA THR A 46 -2.86 -0.23 -0.67
C THR A 46 -1.84 -0.25 0.46
N ILE A 47 -1.78 0.79 1.28
CA ILE A 47 -0.82 0.92 2.37
C ILE A 47 -1.13 -0.08 3.49
N ILE A 48 -2.40 -0.19 3.93
CA ILE A 48 -2.77 -1.09 5.04
C ILE A 48 -2.47 -2.54 4.70
N TYR A 49 -2.77 -3.02 3.48
CA TYR A 49 -2.45 -4.38 3.09
C TYR A 49 -0.94 -4.60 2.87
N THR A 50 -0.21 -3.59 2.40
CA THR A 50 1.25 -3.66 2.35
C THR A 50 1.83 -3.87 3.74
N HIS A 51 1.40 -3.08 4.70
CA HIS A 51 1.82 -3.17 6.10
C HIS A 51 1.43 -4.51 6.72
N PHE A 52 0.19 -4.96 6.47
CA PHE A 52 -0.36 -6.21 6.96
C PHE A 52 0.48 -7.42 6.54
N TYR A 53 0.77 -7.54 5.24
CA TYR A 53 1.54 -8.66 4.70
C TYR A 53 3.05 -8.61 4.93
N LEU A 54 3.56 -7.50 5.44
CA LEU A 54 4.93 -7.39 5.95
C LEU A 54 5.11 -8.02 7.34
N HIS A 55 4.02 -8.45 8.01
CA HIS A 55 4.10 -9.15 9.28
C HIS A 55 4.31 -10.65 9.07
N PRO A 56 4.93 -11.35 10.06
CA PRO A 56 5.13 -12.80 9.98
C PRO A 56 3.81 -13.58 9.85
N LYS A 57 2.76 -13.13 10.54
CA LYS A 57 1.42 -13.73 10.49
C LYS A 57 0.35 -12.72 10.87
N GLU A 58 -0.90 -13.04 10.56
CA GLU A 58 -2.07 -12.20 10.85
C GLU A 58 -2.14 -11.75 12.32
N ALA A 59 -1.91 -12.68 13.25
CA ALA A 59 -1.99 -12.39 14.70
C ALA A 59 -0.93 -11.42 15.22
N ASP A 60 0.15 -11.20 14.48
CA ASP A 60 1.23 -10.28 14.85
C ASP A 60 1.01 -8.85 14.31
N PHE A 61 -0.05 -8.66 13.52
CA PHE A 61 -0.32 -7.36 12.93
C PHE A 61 -0.72 -6.32 13.98
N VAL A 62 0.03 -5.22 14.01
CA VAL A 62 -0.29 -4.04 14.80
C VAL A 62 -0.63 -2.92 13.84
N PRO A 63 -1.90 -2.53 13.74
CA PRO A 63 -2.30 -1.50 12.80
C PRO A 63 -1.74 -0.12 13.19
N TRP A 64 -1.75 0.80 12.24
CA TRP A 64 -1.44 2.20 12.48
C TRP A 64 -2.40 2.81 13.52
N LYS A 65 -1.89 3.71 14.38
CA LYS A 65 -2.65 4.29 15.52
C LYS A 65 -3.99 4.97 15.14
N LYS A 66 -4.12 5.42 13.88
CA LYS A 66 -5.36 6.03 13.36
C LYS A 66 -6.18 5.05 12.49
N HIS A 67 -5.80 3.77 12.47
CA HIS A 67 -6.52 2.77 11.67
C HIS A 67 -8.01 2.71 12.03
N ILE A 68 -8.82 2.57 11.00
CA ILE A 68 -10.27 2.36 11.10
C ILE A 68 -10.56 1.10 10.30
N ASP A 69 -11.08 0.06 10.97
CA ASP A 69 -11.25 -1.28 10.37
C ASP A 69 -12.11 -1.25 9.11
N GLU A 70 -13.16 -0.43 9.08
CA GLU A 70 -14.06 -0.28 7.95
C GLU A 70 -13.38 0.30 6.70
N PHE A 71 -12.22 0.96 6.87
CA PHE A 71 -11.47 1.55 5.77
C PHE A 71 -10.52 0.57 5.09
N GLN A 72 -10.21 -0.55 5.72
CA GLN A 72 -9.25 -1.52 5.20
C GLN A 72 -9.70 -2.09 3.84
N GLY A 73 -10.94 -2.53 3.74
CA GLY A 73 -11.52 -3.08 2.51
C GLY A 73 -12.28 -2.03 1.67
N PHE A 74 -13.03 -2.51 0.69
CA PHE A 74 -13.88 -1.70 -0.19
C PHE A 74 -15.39 -1.87 0.09
N ASN A 75 -15.75 -2.33 1.27
CA ASN A 75 -17.14 -2.40 1.71
C ASN A 75 -17.73 -0.99 1.88
N PRO A 76 -19.06 -0.82 1.80
CA PRO A 76 -19.68 0.46 2.10
C PRO A 76 -19.22 1.02 3.45
N LEU A 77 -18.94 2.32 3.50
CA LEU A 77 -18.54 2.98 4.75
C LEU A 77 -19.77 3.25 5.60
N PRO A 78 -19.63 3.19 6.93
CA PRO A 78 -20.66 3.65 7.84
C PRO A 78 -21.00 5.13 7.61
N GLU A 79 -22.26 5.48 7.83
CA GLU A 79 -22.69 6.88 7.73
C GLU A 79 -21.94 7.77 8.72
N GLY A 80 -21.50 8.95 8.26
CA GLY A 80 -20.79 9.93 9.09
C GLY A 80 -19.28 9.70 9.22
N GLN A 81 -18.74 8.62 8.69
CA GLN A 81 -17.29 8.42 8.66
C GLN A 81 -16.61 9.45 7.75
N GLN A 82 -15.60 10.13 8.30
CA GLN A 82 -14.81 11.08 7.54
C GLN A 82 -13.65 10.36 6.83
N PRO A 83 -13.38 10.71 5.55
CA PRO A 83 -12.23 10.18 4.83
C PRO A 83 -10.93 10.64 5.47
N PHE A 84 -9.87 9.84 5.32
CA PHE A 84 -8.53 10.32 5.66
C PHE A 84 -8.09 11.45 4.75
N THR A 85 -7.46 12.44 5.33
CA THR A 85 -6.78 13.49 4.59
C THR A 85 -5.55 12.93 3.87
N LYS A 86 -5.10 13.63 2.85
CA LYS A 86 -3.84 13.29 2.15
C LYS A 86 -2.65 13.23 3.10
N ALA A 87 -2.57 14.18 4.05
CA ALA A 87 -1.50 14.23 5.04
C ALA A 87 -1.50 12.98 5.94
N GLU A 88 -2.67 12.48 6.36
CA GLU A 88 -2.78 11.28 7.18
C GLU A 88 -2.39 10.02 6.40
N VAL A 89 -2.78 9.91 5.15
CA VAL A 89 -2.39 8.77 4.30
C VAL A 89 -0.89 8.78 4.02
N LEU A 90 -0.29 9.96 3.80
CA LEU A 90 1.17 10.09 3.67
C LEU A 90 1.90 9.76 4.98
N GLU A 91 1.39 10.19 6.14
CA GLU A 91 1.95 9.80 7.46
C GLU A 91 2.00 8.27 7.59
N TYR A 92 0.93 7.57 7.17
CA TYR A 92 0.92 6.11 7.23
C TYR A 92 1.88 5.46 6.23
N LEU A 93 1.99 6.01 5.03
CA LEU A 93 2.95 5.55 4.02
C LEU A 93 4.39 5.66 4.51
N GLU A 94 4.76 6.77 5.16
CA GLU A 94 6.09 6.95 5.75
C GLU A 94 6.37 5.90 6.82
N LEU A 95 5.42 5.67 7.72
CA LEU A 95 5.56 4.63 8.74
C LEU A 95 5.79 3.25 8.11
N CYS A 96 5.08 2.94 7.03
CA CYS A 96 5.25 1.68 6.31
C CYS A 96 6.65 1.59 5.66
N LEU A 97 7.11 2.66 5.01
CA LEU A 97 8.43 2.75 4.39
C LEU A 97 9.56 2.57 5.41
N ASP A 98 9.46 3.22 6.56
CA ASP A 98 10.45 3.14 7.63
C ASP A 98 10.60 1.71 8.17
N GLN A 99 9.53 0.93 8.13
CA GLN A 99 9.50 -0.43 8.63
C GLN A 99 9.90 -1.50 7.60
N VAL A 100 9.98 -1.18 6.31
CA VAL A 100 10.23 -2.18 5.25
C VAL A 100 11.48 -3.01 5.54
N ASP A 101 12.58 -2.39 5.92
CA ASP A 101 13.85 -3.08 6.08
C ASP A 101 13.82 -4.07 7.24
N ASP A 102 13.43 -3.61 8.41
CA ASP A 102 13.39 -4.45 9.61
C ASP A 102 12.37 -5.57 9.46
N LYS A 103 11.21 -5.27 8.87
CA LYS A 103 10.17 -6.27 8.62
C LYS A 103 10.66 -7.34 7.65
N VAL A 104 11.22 -6.96 6.50
CA VAL A 104 11.73 -7.93 5.52
C VAL A 104 12.90 -8.75 6.08
N ASP A 105 13.79 -8.14 6.87
CA ASP A 105 14.88 -8.85 7.50
C ASP A 105 14.41 -9.91 8.51
N ALA A 106 13.31 -9.65 9.20
CA ALA A 106 12.72 -10.56 10.16
C ALA A 106 11.96 -11.74 9.54
N LEU A 107 11.61 -11.70 8.22
CA LEU A 107 10.83 -12.76 7.59
C LEU A 107 11.64 -14.05 7.39
N ASP A 108 11.03 -15.17 7.69
CA ASP A 108 11.43 -16.49 7.21
C ASP A 108 10.79 -16.71 5.82
N LEU A 109 11.57 -16.51 4.76
CA LEU A 109 11.06 -16.57 3.38
C LEU A 109 10.61 -17.95 2.93
N GLU A 110 11.14 -19.01 3.55
CA GLU A 110 10.78 -20.40 3.25
C GLU A 110 9.56 -20.88 4.07
N GLY A 111 9.21 -20.15 5.13
CA GLY A 111 8.07 -20.46 5.98
C GLY A 111 6.72 -20.23 5.32
N GLU A 112 5.64 -20.64 5.99
CA GLU A 112 4.28 -20.40 5.55
C GLU A 112 3.97 -18.90 5.42
N SER A 113 2.97 -18.54 4.61
CA SER A 113 2.55 -17.15 4.44
C SER A 113 2.20 -16.48 5.78
N GLY A 114 1.65 -17.24 6.73
CA GLY A 114 1.12 -16.74 8.00
C GLY A 114 -0.31 -16.19 7.91
N PHE A 115 -0.95 -16.33 6.75
CA PHE A 115 -2.32 -15.91 6.45
C PHE A 115 -3.08 -17.12 5.89
N TYR A 116 -4.02 -17.68 6.65
CA TYR A 116 -4.66 -18.97 6.37
C TYR A 116 -5.34 -19.08 4.99
N TRP A 117 -5.73 -17.95 4.41
CA TRP A 117 -6.35 -17.89 3.06
C TRP A 117 -5.34 -17.78 1.92
N LEU A 118 -4.04 -17.70 2.22
CA LEU A 118 -2.96 -17.59 1.24
C LEU A 118 -2.04 -18.83 1.35
N PRO A 119 -2.35 -19.91 0.61
CA PRO A 119 -1.70 -21.21 0.78
C PRO A 119 -0.35 -21.30 0.02
N PHE A 120 0.52 -20.33 0.18
CA PHE A 120 1.86 -20.27 -0.39
C PHE A 120 2.90 -19.83 0.68
N ASN A 121 4.18 -19.87 0.34
CA ASN A 121 5.24 -19.51 1.27
C ASN A 121 5.39 -17.97 1.43
N LYS A 122 6.22 -17.58 2.39
CA LYS A 122 6.46 -16.17 2.70
C LYS A 122 7.15 -15.42 1.55
N LEU A 123 7.98 -16.08 0.77
CA LEU A 123 8.61 -15.49 -0.41
C LEU A 123 7.56 -15.10 -1.46
N GLU A 124 6.67 -16.03 -1.81
CA GLU A 124 5.60 -15.76 -2.76
C GLU A 124 4.66 -14.65 -2.26
N LEU A 125 4.41 -14.60 -0.95
CA LEU A 125 3.65 -13.51 -0.33
C LEU A 125 4.28 -12.14 -0.61
N GLN A 126 5.60 -12.01 -0.64
CA GLN A 126 6.23 -10.72 -0.95
C GLN A 126 6.00 -10.30 -2.41
N PHE A 127 6.09 -11.23 -3.36
CA PHE A 127 5.73 -10.96 -4.75
C PHE A 127 4.24 -10.59 -4.90
N TYR A 128 3.37 -11.33 -4.22
CA TYR A 128 1.94 -11.04 -4.16
C TYR A 128 1.69 -9.62 -3.65
N ASN A 129 2.32 -9.23 -2.55
CA ASN A 129 2.15 -7.93 -1.92
C ASN A 129 2.68 -6.79 -2.81
N ILE A 130 3.89 -6.92 -3.38
CA ILE A 130 4.45 -5.93 -4.33
C ILE A 130 3.53 -5.76 -5.54
N ARG A 131 3.02 -6.86 -6.09
CA ARG A 131 2.06 -6.84 -7.20
C ARG A 131 0.76 -6.12 -6.83
N HIS A 132 0.25 -6.33 -5.62
CA HIS A 132 -0.92 -5.63 -5.10
C HIS A 132 -0.67 -4.12 -5.01
N VAL A 133 0.48 -3.69 -4.46
CA VAL A 133 0.87 -2.27 -4.46
C VAL A 133 0.86 -1.69 -5.86
N MET A 134 1.49 -2.39 -6.83
CA MET A 134 1.61 -1.87 -8.18
C MET A 134 0.29 -1.88 -8.96
N GLN A 135 -0.61 -2.83 -8.68
CA GLN A 135 -1.95 -2.84 -9.28
C GLN A 135 -2.71 -1.57 -8.92
N HIS A 136 -2.80 -1.26 -7.63
CA HIS A 136 -3.54 -0.08 -7.17
C HIS A 136 -2.81 1.23 -7.47
N THR A 137 -1.47 1.25 -7.40
CA THR A 137 -0.70 2.42 -7.85
C THR A 137 -0.96 2.70 -9.33
N GLY A 138 -0.99 1.68 -10.18
CA GLY A 138 -1.33 1.82 -11.60
C GLY A 138 -2.75 2.36 -11.83
N GLU A 139 -3.72 1.89 -11.03
CA GLU A 139 -5.09 2.42 -11.04
C GLU A 139 -5.12 3.93 -10.72
N LEU A 140 -4.39 4.35 -9.69
CA LEU A 140 -4.29 5.76 -9.31
C LEU A 140 -3.55 6.60 -10.36
N CYS A 141 -2.47 6.06 -10.95
CA CYS A 141 -1.73 6.72 -12.03
C CYS A 141 -2.61 6.93 -13.27
N GLU A 142 -3.44 5.95 -13.62
CA GLU A 142 -4.38 6.06 -14.73
C GLU A 142 -5.37 7.20 -14.49
N ARG A 143 -5.96 7.29 -13.29
CA ARG A 143 -6.88 8.38 -12.94
C ARG A 143 -6.21 9.76 -13.04
N LEU A 144 -4.98 9.89 -12.54
CA LEU A 144 -4.20 11.13 -12.62
C LEU A 144 -3.91 11.53 -14.07
N GLY A 145 -3.52 10.59 -14.91
CA GLY A 145 -3.25 10.84 -16.33
C GLY A 145 -4.50 11.20 -17.11
N ALA A 146 -5.58 10.43 -16.95
CA ALA A 146 -6.81 10.59 -17.72
C ALA A 146 -7.59 11.90 -17.39
N HIS A 147 -7.55 12.33 -16.14
CA HIS A 147 -8.36 13.45 -15.65
C HIS A 147 -7.58 14.70 -15.28
N GLY A 148 -6.27 14.60 -15.06
CA GLY A 148 -5.44 15.71 -14.63
C GLY A 148 -4.25 15.99 -15.54
N GLU A 149 -4.00 15.16 -16.53
CA GLU A 149 -2.76 15.18 -17.32
C GLU A 149 -1.50 15.14 -16.43
N ILE A 150 -1.62 14.44 -15.29
CA ILE A 150 -0.59 14.36 -14.25
C ILE A 150 0.16 13.05 -14.40
N GLU A 151 1.47 13.13 -14.59
CA GLU A 151 2.35 11.98 -14.73
C GLU A 151 3.01 11.59 -13.40
N VAL A 152 3.02 10.30 -13.11
CA VAL A 152 3.81 9.69 -12.04
C VAL A 152 5.07 9.08 -12.66
N GLY A 153 6.23 9.50 -12.18
CA GLY A 153 7.53 9.04 -12.70
C GLY A 153 7.80 7.58 -12.34
N TRP A 154 8.34 6.82 -13.28
CA TRP A 154 8.77 5.45 -13.04
C TRP A 154 9.95 5.39 -12.05
N VAL A 155 9.84 4.52 -11.05
CA VAL A 155 10.92 4.20 -10.10
C VAL A 155 11.30 2.74 -10.28
N GLY A 156 12.39 2.47 -10.99
CA GLY A 156 12.81 1.10 -11.32
C GLY A 156 13.41 0.35 -10.13
N MET A 157 14.11 1.05 -9.24
CA MET A 157 14.71 0.52 -8.01
C MET A 157 14.89 1.65 -7.00
N ALA A 158 14.90 1.32 -5.72
CA ALA A 158 15.30 2.25 -4.66
C ALA A 158 16.31 1.57 -3.71
N LYS A 159 17.33 2.33 -3.27
CA LYS A 159 18.35 1.86 -2.32
C LYS A 159 17.93 2.12 -0.90
#